data_ca3ebd6f8ad8c83b5c85902039f9c3d6
#
_entry.id   ca3ebd6f8ad8c83b5c85902039f9c3d6
#
_cell.length_a   1.000
_cell.length_b   1.000
_cell.length_c   1.000
_cell.angle_alpha   90.00
_cell.angle_beta   90.00
_cell.angle_gamma   90.00
#
_symmetry.space_group_name_H-M   'P 1'
#
loop_
_entity.id
_entity.type
_entity.pdbx_description
1 polymer ?
#
loop_
_entity_poly.entity_id
_entity_poly.type
_entity_poly.pdbx_seq_one_letter_code
_entity_poly.pdbx_strand_id
1 'polypeptide(L)'
;MGTVREYEGQMALSWKKQSAYGTAVTNTDLIQALRMTAFPDADFKPDMVNDEEVFGKGHEWATEQNIERFNTALKTDFDLTSHSAAFLFAFLFGNVVSTQLEESDAYSHVFTPMAIATTKQLPVTSMVQQLSSGFKKLLRDMALNEVSLSCSVKDRAKITGSWIGSGFYGDSALATMPQLITSPYLKSDNLQFKLGTKASEVDRSTDLTNLDFSFSNDALGDEGYRFDGDGYRRECEIGKRKMTLKFGLRLAHDSDAEHDRLFAQTALSVIMDFVSPVMVDETYPHSVKIEIPNLAYTATPIKVDGKVVGHDIETLPMYDETLEGAVQVTVVNDVPEDTYLAASV
;
A
#
# COMPACT_ATOMS: atom_id res chain seq x y z
N MET A 1 -1.37 -12.91 -36.03
CA MET A 1 -1.66 -12.59 -34.63
C MET A 1 -0.46 -11.81 -34.09
N GLY A 2 -0.66 -10.59 -33.62
CA GLY A 2 0.40 -9.82 -32.98
C GLY A 2 0.61 -10.27 -31.53
N THR A 3 1.82 -10.15 -31.02
CA THR A 3 2.12 -10.40 -29.60
C THR A 3 1.67 -9.19 -28.79
N VAL A 4 0.91 -9.40 -27.71
CA VAL A 4 0.54 -8.35 -26.77
C VAL A 4 1.82 -7.86 -26.05
N ARG A 5 1.97 -6.54 -25.90
CA ARG A 5 3.12 -5.94 -25.23
C ARG A 5 2.70 -5.36 -23.87
N GLU A 6 3.62 -5.35 -22.94
CA GLU A 6 3.37 -4.90 -21.54
C GLU A 6 2.72 -3.51 -21.47
N TYR A 7 3.14 -2.56 -22.32
CA TYR A 7 2.60 -1.21 -22.33
C TYR A 7 1.14 -1.09 -22.83
N GLU A 8 0.57 -2.18 -23.40
CA GLU A 8 -0.83 -2.25 -23.82
C GLU A 8 -1.74 -2.68 -22.67
N GLY A 9 -1.14 -3.16 -21.57
CA GLY A 9 -1.85 -3.60 -20.38
C GLY A 9 -2.51 -2.42 -19.63
N GLN A 10 -3.72 -2.65 -19.13
CA GLN A 10 -4.48 -1.70 -18.32
C GLN A 10 -5.04 -2.41 -17.09
N MET A 11 -5.20 -1.67 -16.00
CA MET A 11 -5.81 -2.17 -14.80
C MET A 11 -6.85 -1.20 -14.28
N ALA A 12 -8.07 -1.68 -14.06
CA ALA A 12 -9.11 -0.95 -13.37
C ALA A 12 -9.14 -1.35 -11.90
N LEU A 13 -9.33 -0.36 -11.04
CA LEU A 13 -9.38 -0.47 -9.59
C LEU A 13 -10.72 0.10 -9.10
N SER A 14 -11.04 -0.10 -7.84
CA SER A 14 -12.18 0.56 -7.21
C SER A 14 -11.76 1.25 -5.91
N TRP A 15 -12.24 2.48 -5.71
CA TRP A 15 -12.13 3.16 -4.40
C TRP A 15 -13.01 2.51 -3.34
N LYS A 16 -14.06 1.81 -3.78
CA LYS A 16 -15.05 1.18 -2.92
C LYS A 16 -14.62 -0.22 -2.54
N LYS A 17 -14.97 -0.62 -1.33
CA LYS A 17 -14.83 -2.01 -0.89
C LYS A 17 -15.99 -2.87 -1.40
N GLN A 18 -15.76 -4.15 -1.52
CA GLN A 18 -16.84 -5.12 -1.75
C GLN A 18 -17.84 -5.09 -0.59
N SER A 19 -19.12 -5.29 -0.91
CA SER A 19 -20.18 -5.37 0.11
C SER A 19 -20.05 -6.63 0.98
N ALA A 20 -19.56 -7.71 0.40
CA ALA A 20 -19.26 -8.98 1.08
C ALA A 20 -18.12 -9.70 0.38
N TYR A 21 -17.44 -10.57 1.11
CA TYR A 21 -16.46 -11.49 0.55
C TYR A 21 -17.15 -12.43 -0.45
N GLY A 22 -16.51 -12.66 -1.59
CA GLY A 22 -17.11 -13.42 -2.68
C GLY A 22 -18.00 -12.62 -3.64
N THR A 23 -18.31 -11.36 -3.35
CA THR A 23 -19.14 -10.51 -4.20
C THR A 23 -18.28 -9.44 -4.85
N ALA A 24 -18.12 -9.51 -6.18
CA ALA A 24 -17.31 -8.51 -6.88
C ALA A 24 -17.91 -7.10 -6.76
N VAL A 25 -17.06 -6.09 -6.80
CA VAL A 25 -17.47 -4.69 -6.98
C VAL A 25 -18.20 -4.55 -8.31
N THR A 26 -19.28 -3.78 -8.34
CA THR A 26 -20.04 -3.56 -9.58
C THR A 26 -19.18 -2.87 -10.65
N ASN A 27 -19.42 -3.14 -11.92
CA ASN A 27 -18.64 -2.56 -13.01
C ASN A 27 -18.71 -1.02 -13.05
N THR A 28 -19.78 -0.42 -12.53
CA THR A 28 -19.94 1.03 -12.41
C THR A 28 -19.02 1.65 -11.36
N ASP A 29 -18.63 0.87 -10.38
CA ASP A 29 -17.71 1.28 -9.30
C ASP A 29 -16.23 0.95 -9.62
N LEU A 30 -15.96 0.19 -10.69
CA LEU A 30 -14.64 0.00 -11.28
C LEU A 30 -14.30 1.21 -12.18
N ILE A 31 -13.96 2.33 -11.58
CA ILE A 31 -13.94 3.60 -12.31
C ILE A 31 -12.53 4.04 -12.69
N GLN A 32 -11.50 3.54 -12.02
CA GLN A 32 -10.23 4.23 -12.04
C GLN A 32 -9.08 3.30 -12.40
N ALA A 33 -8.49 3.53 -13.56
CA ALA A 33 -7.16 3.01 -13.86
C ALA A 33 -6.12 4.03 -13.41
N LEU A 34 -5.38 3.75 -12.35
CA LEU A 34 -4.25 4.57 -11.91
C LEU A 34 -3.03 4.29 -12.78
N ARG A 35 -2.16 5.29 -12.95
CA ARG A 35 -0.88 5.08 -13.63
C ARG A 35 0.04 4.22 -12.79
N MET A 36 0.42 3.09 -13.32
CA MET A 36 1.41 2.19 -12.73
C MET A 36 2.75 2.34 -13.42
N THR A 37 3.83 2.12 -12.68
CA THR A 37 5.20 2.14 -13.24
C THR A 37 5.54 0.84 -13.95
N ALA A 38 4.86 -0.25 -13.59
CA ALA A 38 4.94 -1.55 -14.25
C ALA A 38 3.54 -2.17 -14.32
N PHE A 39 3.30 -2.99 -15.34
CA PHE A 39 2.07 -3.76 -15.41
C PHE A 39 2.09 -4.83 -14.31
N PRO A 40 1.06 -4.89 -13.44
CA PRO A 40 1.07 -5.81 -12.33
C PRO A 40 0.93 -7.24 -12.82
N ASP A 41 1.87 -8.08 -12.42
CA ASP A 41 1.84 -9.51 -12.65
C ASP A 41 0.99 -10.18 -11.55
N ALA A 42 -0.16 -10.71 -11.97
CA ALA A 42 -1.03 -11.45 -11.07
C ALA A 42 -0.52 -12.89 -10.97
N ASP A 43 0.05 -13.21 -9.82
CA ASP A 43 0.46 -14.58 -9.53
C ASP A 43 -0.78 -15.39 -9.13
N PHE A 44 -1.33 -16.11 -10.11
CA PHE A 44 -2.40 -17.06 -9.89
C PHE A 44 -1.81 -18.47 -9.80
N LYS A 45 -1.77 -19.03 -8.62
CA LYS A 45 -1.23 -20.37 -8.37
C LYS A 45 -2.26 -21.24 -7.67
N PRO A 46 -2.79 -22.26 -8.38
CA PRO A 46 -3.48 -23.34 -7.68
C PRO A 46 -2.45 -24.22 -6.96
N ASP A 47 -2.73 -24.52 -5.71
CA ASP A 47 -2.00 -25.55 -4.99
C ASP A 47 -2.46 -26.92 -5.49
N MET A 48 -1.54 -27.67 -6.06
CA MET A 48 -1.82 -28.95 -6.67
C MET A 48 -1.21 -30.07 -5.85
N VAL A 49 -1.99 -31.09 -5.56
CA VAL A 49 -1.53 -32.32 -4.92
C VAL A 49 -1.53 -33.45 -5.93
N ASN A 50 -0.40 -34.12 -6.01
CA ASN A 50 -0.25 -35.31 -6.81
C ASN A 50 -0.62 -36.53 -5.98
N ASP A 51 -1.18 -37.52 -6.64
CA ASP A 51 -1.35 -38.84 -6.05
C ASP A 51 0.02 -39.47 -5.77
N GLU A 52 0.41 -39.50 -4.47
CA GLU A 52 1.69 -40.08 -4.01
C GLU A 52 1.57 -41.56 -3.65
N GLU A 53 0.41 -42.19 -3.83
CA GLU A 53 0.25 -43.61 -3.58
C GLU A 53 1.05 -44.46 -4.55
N VAL A 54 2.14 -45.01 -4.10
CA VAL A 54 3.05 -45.84 -4.90
C VAL A 54 2.63 -47.32 -4.89
N PHE A 55 1.92 -47.77 -3.83
CA PHE A 55 1.57 -49.17 -3.65
C PHE A 55 0.31 -49.55 -4.46
N GLY A 56 0.43 -50.62 -5.20
CA GLY A 56 -0.68 -51.21 -5.98
C GLY A 56 -0.82 -50.69 -7.40
N LYS A 57 -0.08 -49.67 -7.82
CA LYS A 57 -0.17 -49.06 -9.16
C LYS A 57 0.74 -49.72 -10.21
N GLY A 58 1.77 -50.44 -9.78
CA GLY A 58 2.73 -51.12 -10.68
C GLY A 58 3.71 -50.14 -11.37
N HIS A 59 3.74 -48.86 -10.97
CA HIS A 59 4.69 -47.84 -11.44
C HIS A 59 4.91 -46.75 -10.39
N GLU A 60 5.98 -45.96 -10.53
CA GLU A 60 6.41 -44.96 -9.58
C GLU A 60 5.88 -43.54 -9.93
N TRP A 61 5.09 -43.37 -10.97
CA TRP A 61 4.60 -42.08 -11.43
C TRP A 61 3.21 -41.77 -10.86
N ALA A 62 2.98 -40.48 -10.53
CA ALA A 62 1.65 -40.02 -10.15
C ALA A 62 0.64 -40.25 -11.29
N THR A 63 -0.55 -40.74 -10.96
CA THR A 63 -1.63 -40.97 -11.91
C THR A 63 -2.64 -39.85 -11.97
N GLU A 64 -2.75 -39.07 -10.90
CA GLU A 64 -3.72 -37.98 -10.79
C GLU A 64 -3.07 -36.76 -10.16
N GLN A 65 -3.56 -35.60 -10.57
CA GLN A 65 -3.22 -34.32 -9.98
C GLN A 65 -4.52 -33.59 -9.65
N ASN A 66 -4.69 -33.22 -8.38
CA ASN A 66 -5.88 -32.53 -7.90
C ASN A 66 -5.53 -31.11 -7.44
N ILE A 67 -6.42 -30.15 -7.70
CA ILE A 67 -6.31 -28.79 -7.17
C ILE A 67 -6.96 -28.78 -5.79
N GLU A 68 -6.19 -28.42 -4.75
CA GLU A 68 -6.71 -28.30 -3.40
C GLU A 68 -7.15 -26.86 -3.08
N ARG A 69 -6.37 -25.88 -3.49
CA ARG A 69 -6.58 -24.47 -3.15
C ARG A 69 -6.25 -23.56 -4.33
N PHE A 70 -6.90 -22.42 -4.32
CA PHE A 70 -6.57 -21.31 -5.23
C PHE A 70 -5.94 -20.17 -4.43
N ASN A 71 -4.87 -19.60 -4.95
CA ASN A 71 -4.20 -18.46 -4.37
C ASN A 71 -3.96 -17.40 -5.45
N THR A 72 -4.14 -16.13 -5.09
CA THR A 72 -3.85 -14.99 -5.95
C THR A 72 -3.06 -13.97 -5.17
N ALA A 73 -1.92 -13.58 -5.69
CA ALA A 73 -1.13 -12.47 -5.19
C ALA A 73 -0.91 -11.44 -6.32
N LEU A 74 -0.83 -10.20 -5.95
CA LEU A 74 -0.62 -9.10 -6.90
C LEU A 74 0.25 -8.03 -6.26
N LYS A 75 1.17 -7.47 -7.04
CA LYS A 75 1.95 -6.30 -6.66
C LYS A 75 1.60 -5.13 -7.56
N THR A 76 1.31 -3.98 -6.97
CA THR A 76 1.01 -2.74 -7.69
C THR A 76 2.08 -1.70 -7.39
N ASP A 77 2.76 -1.22 -8.42
CA ASP A 77 3.83 -0.24 -8.31
C ASP A 77 3.39 1.10 -8.94
N PHE A 78 3.41 2.17 -8.15
CA PHE A 78 3.01 3.51 -8.59
C PHE A 78 4.14 4.52 -8.33
N ASP A 79 4.25 5.53 -9.19
CA ASP A 79 4.80 6.80 -8.77
C ASP A 79 3.84 7.44 -7.75
N LEU A 80 4.37 8.02 -6.67
CA LEU A 80 3.54 8.61 -5.61
C LEU A 80 2.71 9.78 -6.16
N THR A 81 1.40 9.67 -5.99
CA THR A 81 0.42 10.74 -6.19
C THR A 81 -0.55 10.75 -5.02
N SER A 82 -1.30 11.83 -4.82
CA SER A 82 -2.31 11.87 -3.77
C SER A 82 -3.39 10.79 -3.95
N HIS A 83 -3.75 10.46 -5.20
CA HIS A 83 -4.73 9.40 -5.49
C HIS A 83 -4.19 8.00 -5.23
N SER A 84 -2.95 7.70 -5.67
CA SER A 84 -2.35 6.38 -5.42
C SER A 84 -2.11 6.12 -3.94
N ALA A 85 -1.66 7.15 -3.19
CA ALA A 85 -1.49 7.06 -1.75
C ALA A 85 -2.83 6.84 -1.05
N ALA A 86 -3.86 7.66 -1.34
CA ALA A 86 -5.17 7.51 -0.72
C ALA A 86 -5.78 6.14 -0.97
N PHE A 87 -5.68 5.62 -2.21
CA PHE A 87 -6.15 4.28 -2.55
C PHE A 87 -5.46 3.20 -1.72
N LEU A 88 -4.13 3.20 -1.67
CA LEU A 88 -3.39 2.19 -0.94
C LEU A 88 -3.61 2.31 0.58
N PHE A 89 -3.53 3.50 1.15
CA PHE A 89 -3.71 3.66 2.60
C PHE A 89 -5.15 3.39 3.06
N ALA A 90 -6.17 3.66 2.23
CA ALA A 90 -7.55 3.27 2.52
C ALA A 90 -7.69 1.76 2.76
N PHE A 91 -7.21 0.95 1.82
CA PHE A 91 -7.31 -0.51 1.93
C PHE A 91 -6.32 -1.11 2.95
N LEU A 92 -5.18 -0.47 3.17
CA LEU A 92 -4.19 -0.92 4.16
C LEU A 92 -4.69 -0.75 5.58
N PHE A 93 -5.23 0.43 5.88
CA PHE A 93 -5.63 0.80 7.24
C PHE A 93 -7.09 0.47 7.55
N GLY A 94 -7.95 0.48 6.53
CA GLY A 94 -9.36 0.10 6.65
C GLY A 94 -10.24 1.11 7.40
N ASN A 95 -9.68 2.23 7.84
CA ASN A 95 -10.41 3.33 8.47
C ASN A 95 -10.03 4.65 7.80
N VAL A 96 -11.05 5.42 7.41
CA VAL A 96 -10.89 6.73 6.77
C VAL A 96 -11.93 7.71 7.31
N VAL A 97 -11.48 8.92 7.60
CA VAL A 97 -12.34 10.06 7.88
C VAL A 97 -12.07 11.12 6.82
N SER A 98 -13.08 11.44 6.05
CA SER A 98 -12.98 12.42 4.97
C SER A 98 -13.74 13.68 5.34
N THR A 99 -13.20 14.84 4.97
CA THR A 99 -13.79 16.15 5.26
C THR A 99 -13.54 17.08 4.09
N GLN A 100 -14.57 17.74 3.58
CA GLN A 100 -14.45 18.81 2.59
C GLN A 100 -13.76 20.03 3.22
N LEU A 101 -12.83 20.63 2.51
CA LEU A 101 -12.09 21.81 2.96
C LEU A 101 -12.80 23.08 2.50
N GLU A 102 -13.41 23.84 3.42
CA GLU A 102 -13.95 25.22 3.21
C GLU A 102 -14.79 25.44 1.94
N GLU A 103 -15.78 24.61 1.67
CA GLU A 103 -16.63 24.73 0.45
C GLU A 103 -15.83 24.68 -0.88
N SER A 104 -14.62 24.08 -0.85
CA SER A 104 -13.75 23.89 -2.01
C SER A 104 -13.99 22.52 -2.70
N ASP A 105 -13.36 22.32 -3.84
CA ASP A 105 -13.33 21.00 -4.50
C ASP A 105 -12.25 20.07 -3.88
N ALA A 106 -11.59 20.51 -2.82
CA ALA A 106 -10.55 19.75 -2.12
C ALA A 106 -11.11 19.03 -0.87
N TYR A 107 -10.69 17.79 -0.72
CA TYR A 107 -11.07 16.94 0.42
C TYR A 107 -9.82 16.47 1.15
N SER A 108 -9.89 16.49 2.48
CA SER A 108 -8.89 15.92 3.37
C SER A 108 -9.34 14.54 3.82
N HIS A 109 -8.52 13.53 3.57
CA HIS A 109 -8.77 12.15 3.96
C HIS A 109 -7.73 11.73 4.99
N VAL A 110 -8.18 11.42 6.19
CA VAL A 110 -7.35 10.95 7.31
C VAL A 110 -7.50 9.45 7.44
N PHE A 111 -6.43 8.73 7.22
CA PHE A 111 -6.35 7.27 7.30
C PHE A 111 -5.63 6.87 8.58
N THR A 112 -6.26 6.00 9.36
CA THR A 112 -5.68 5.41 10.57
C THR A 112 -5.86 3.90 10.57
N PRO A 113 -4.90 3.12 11.09
CA PRO A 113 -5.06 1.68 11.19
C PRO A 113 -6.29 1.32 12.03
N MET A 114 -7.22 0.53 11.47
CA MET A 114 -8.41 0.09 12.21
C MET A 114 -8.02 -0.65 13.49
N ALA A 115 -8.83 -0.51 14.53
CA ALA A 115 -8.61 -1.19 15.81
C ALA A 115 -8.88 -2.71 15.67
N ILE A 116 -7.88 -3.54 15.92
CA ILE A 116 -7.99 -5.02 15.86
C ILE A 116 -9.04 -5.55 16.84
N ALA A 117 -9.31 -4.82 17.92
CA ALA A 117 -10.33 -5.20 18.91
C ALA A 117 -11.76 -5.18 18.34
N THR A 118 -12.02 -4.36 17.33
CA THR A 118 -13.35 -4.19 16.73
C THR A 118 -13.54 -4.97 15.44
N THR A 119 -12.51 -5.11 14.63
CA THR A 119 -12.55 -5.92 13.41
C THR A 119 -11.18 -6.49 13.10
N LYS A 120 -11.15 -7.73 12.67
CA LYS A 120 -9.92 -8.43 12.27
C LYS A 120 -9.82 -8.58 10.75
N GLN A 121 -10.90 -8.34 10.02
CA GLN A 121 -10.93 -8.53 8.57
C GLN A 121 -10.48 -7.26 7.85
N LEU A 122 -9.58 -7.44 6.89
CA LEU A 122 -9.18 -6.36 5.97
C LEU A 122 -10.31 -6.04 5.00
N PRO A 123 -10.46 -4.77 4.60
CA PRO A 123 -11.35 -4.43 3.49
C PRO A 123 -10.83 -5.06 2.20
N VAL A 124 -11.75 -5.59 1.41
CA VAL A 124 -11.43 -6.23 0.14
C VAL A 124 -12.04 -5.46 -1.03
N THR A 125 -11.38 -5.51 -2.17
CA THR A 125 -11.85 -4.89 -3.41
C THR A 125 -11.71 -5.85 -4.59
N SER A 126 -12.25 -5.44 -5.74
CA SER A 126 -12.06 -6.13 -7.01
C SER A 126 -11.22 -5.29 -7.95
N MET A 127 -10.44 -5.96 -8.78
CA MET A 127 -9.58 -5.35 -9.78
C MET A 127 -9.81 -6.04 -11.12
N VAL A 128 -9.73 -5.30 -12.22
CA VAL A 128 -9.82 -5.87 -13.57
C VAL A 128 -8.53 -5.61 -14.31
N GLN A 129 -7.88 -6.68 -14.70
CA GLN A 129 -6.67 -6.68 -15.50
C GLN A 129 -7.03 -6.89 -16.97
N GLN A 130 -6.61 -5.98 -17.85
CA GLN A 130 -6.77 -6.12 -19.28
C GLN A 130 -5.40 -6.17 -19.96
N LEU A 131 -5.09 -7.26 -20.66
CA LEU A 131 -3.91 -7.39 -21.51
C LEU A 131 -4.20 -7.08 -22.98
N SER A 132 -5.44 -7.35 -23.40
CA SER A 132 -5.94 -7.02 -24.73
C SER A 132 -7.45 -6.88 -24.70
N SER A 133 -8.06 -6.42 -25.79
CA SER A 133 -9.53 -6.32 -25.87
C SER A 133 -10.25 -7.65 -25.63
N GLY A 134 -9.61 -8.78 -25.95
CA GLY A 134 -10.15 -10.13 -25.74
C GLY A 134 -9.68 -10.82 -24.46
N PHE A 135 -8.81 -10.19 -23.67
CA PHE A 135 -8.29 -10.75 -22.42
C PHE A 135 -8.48 -9.77 -21.27
N LYS A 136 -9.61 -9.93 -20.60
CA LYS A 136 -9.96 -9.16 -19.39
C LYS A 136 -10.24 -10.11 -18.25
N LYS A 137 -9.49 -10.02 -17.17
CA LYS A 137 -9.63 -10.88 -15.99
C LYS A 137 -10.03 -10.06 -14.76
N LEU A 138 -10.96 -10.60 -14.03
CA LEU A 138 -11.42 -10.10 -12.73
C LEU A 138 -10.67 -10.83 -11.63
N LEU A 139 -9.99 -10.05 -10.79
CA LEU A 139 -9.46 -10.48 -9.51
C LEU A 139 -10.43 -10.02 -8.43
N ARG A 140 -10.87 -10.93 -7.58
CA ARG A 140 -11.86 -10.68 -6.54
C ARG A 140 -11.28 -10.89 -5.15
N ASP A 141 -11.88 -10.23 -4.19
CA ASP A 141 -11.51 -10.36 -2.77
C ASP A 141 -10.04 -9.99 -2.49
N MET A 142 -9.57 -8.94 -3.17
CA MET A 142 -8.20 -8.46 -3.03
C MET A 142 -8.07 -7.63 -1.77
N ALA A 143 -7.34 -8.13 -0.78
CA ALA A 143 -6.97 -7.43 0.46
C ALA A 143 -5.54 -6.89 0.35
N LEU A 144 -5.31 -5.68 0.81
CA LEU A 144 -3.97 -5.08 0.82
C LEU A 144 -3.20 -5.50 2.08
N ASN A 145 -2.14 -6.27 1.88
CA ASN A 145 -1.32 -6.77 2.97
C ASN A 145 -0.22 -5.81 3.38
N GLU A 146 0.45 -5.19 2.41
CA GLU A 146 1.62 -4.35 2.68
C GLU A 146 1.66 -3.16 1.74
N VAL A 147 2.11 -2.02 2.27
CA VAL A 147 2.50 -0.84 1.50
C VAL A 147 3.93 -0.48 1.83
N SER A 148 4.73 -0.21 0.80
CA SER A 148 6.05 0.39 0.94
C SER A 148 6.13 1.69 0.15
N LEU A 149 6.77 2.70 0.75
CA LEU A 149 7.04 3.99 0.13
C LEU A 149 8.53 4.23 0.17
N SER A 150 9.13 4.55 -0.96
CA SER A 150 10.55 4.87 -1.07
C SER A 150 10.75 6.19 -1.79
N CYS A 151 11.73 6.96 -1.32
CA CYS A 151 12.09 8.24 -1.89
C CYS A 151 13.61 8.43 -1.82
N SER A 152 14.22 8.76 -2.95
CA SER A 152 15.63 9.11 -3.06
C SER A 152 15.80 10.52 -3.61
N VAL A 153 16.94 11.14 -3.34
CA VAL A 153 17.25 12.50 -3.83
C VAL A 153 17.17 12.56 -5.36
N LYS A 154 16.41 13.53 -5.89
CA LYS A 154 16.17 13.80 -7.31
C LYS A 154 15.28 12.80 -8.04
N ASP A 155 14.74 11.79 -7.34
CA ASP A 155 13.81 10.83 -7.93
C ASP A 155 12.35 11.19 -7.59
N ARG A 156 11.43 10.54 -8.30
CA ARG A 156 10.03 10.51 -7.88
C ARG A 156 9.91 9.60 -6.68
N ALA A 157 9.09 9.99 -5.72
CA ALA A 157 8.70 9.06 -4.68
C ALA A 157 7.87 7.92 -5.28
N LYS A 158 8.11 6.70 -4.83
CA LYS A 158 7.41 5.49 -5.29
C LYS A 158 6.62 4.88 -4.15
N ILE A 159 5.44 4.37 -4.48
CA ILE A 159 4.60 3.66 -3.54
C ILE A 159 4.16 2.33 -4.15
N THR A 160 4.31 1.27 -3.39
CA THR A 160 4.02 -0.09 -3.82
C THR A 160 3.02 -0.73 -2.88
N GLY A 161 2.04 -1.45 -3.43
CA GLY A 161 1.08 -2.25 -2.66
C GLY A 161 1.22 -3.73 -2.97
N SER A 162 1.26 -4.57 -1.93
CA SER A 162 1.24 -6.04 -2.05
C SER A 162 -0.12 -6.57 -1.62
N TRP A 163 -0.81 -7.25 -2.53
CA TRP A 163 -2.18 -7.70 -2.38
C TRP A 163 -2.27 -9.22 -2.28
N ILE A 164 -3.22 -9.68 -1.50
CA ILE A 164 -3.59 -11.09 -1.36
C ILE A 164 -5.06 -11.23 -1.74
N GLY A 165 -5.39 -12.13 -2.65
CA GLY A 165 -6.76 -12.38 -3.10
C GLY A 165 -7.31 -13.73 -2.63
N SER A 166 -8.61 -13.95 -2.91
CA SER A 166 -9.27 -15.25 -2.62
C SER A 166 -8.79 -16.42 -3.49
N GLY A 167 -8.03 -16.13 -4.53
CA GLY A 167 -7.71 -17.11 -5.58
C GLY A 167 -8.66 -17.04 -6.77
N PHE A 168 -9.67 -16.18 -6.75
CA PHE A 168 -10.56 -16.01 -7.89
C PHE A 168 -9.90 -15.20 -9.01
N TYR A 169 -9.79 -15.83 -10.17
CA TYR A 169 -9.25 -15.24 -11.40
C TYR A 169 -10.16 -15.65 -12.58
N GLY A 170 -11.21 -14.86 -12.79
CA GLY A 170 -12.26 -15.17 -13.78
C GLY A 170 -12.34 -14.14 -14.90
N ASP A 171 -13.22 -14.39 -15.85
CA ASP A 171 -13.49 -13.43 -16.93
C ASP A 171 -14.25 -12.21 -16.40
N SER A 172 -13.85 -11.03 -16.87
CA SER A 172 -14.51 -9.78 -16.49
C SER A 172 -15.59 -9.40 -17.51
N ALA A 173 -16.76 -9.03 -17.00
CA ALA A 173 -17.85 -8.47 -17.80
C ALA A 173 -17.69 -6.97 -18.10
N LEU A 174 -16.59 -6.33 -17.70
CA LEU A 174 -16.32 -4.92 -17.95
C LEU A 174 -16.19 -4.66 -19.46
N ALA A 175 -17.13 -3.92 -20.04
CA ALA A 175 -17.15 -3.65 -21.47
C ALA A 175 -15.97 -2.77 -21.93
N THR A 176 -15.74 -1.67 -21.20
CA THR A 176 -14.70 -0.67 -21.52
C THR A 176 -13.92 -0.35 -20.25
N MET A 177 -12.59 -0.28 -20.38
CA MET A 177 -11.74 0.18 -19.27
C MET A 177 -12.02 1.65 -18.97
N PRO A 178 -12.04 2.04 -17.68
CA PRO A 178 -12.24 3.43 -17.29
C PRO A 178 -11.09 4.33 -17.75
N GLN A 179 -11.36 5.62 -17.84
CA GLN A 179 -10.33 6.59 -18.18
C GLN A 179 -9.29 6.69 -17.08
N LEU A 180 -8.04 6.92 -17.49
CA LEU A 180 -6.93 7.10 -16.59
C LEU A 180 -7.06 8.42 -15.82
N ILE A 181 -7.01 8.36 -14.49
CA ILE A 181 -6.90 9.55 -13.66
C ILE A 181 -5.52 10.17 -13.83
N THR A 182 -5.53 11.45 -14.11
CA THR A 182 -4.31 12.26 -14.17
C THR A 182 -4.14 12.99 -12.84
N SER A 183 -3.13 12.62 -12.07
CA SER A 183 -2.78 13.22 -10.80
C SER A 183 -1.32 13.69 -10.83
N PRO A 184 -0.97 14.81 -10.17
CA PRO A 184 0.41 15.27 -10.12
C PRO A 184 1.29 14.30 -9.35
N TYR A 185 2.50 14.07 -9.89
CA TYR A 185 3.51 13.26 -9.21
C TYR A 185 4.15 14.03 -8.07
N LEU A 186 4.37 13.36 -6.95
CA LEU A 186 5.12 13.86 -5.82
C LEU A 186 6.57 13.39 -5.93
N LYS A 187 7.50 14.34 -5.81
CA LYS A 187 8.93 14.11 -5.97
C LYS A 187 9.65 14.31 -4.63
N SER A 188 10.91 13.92 -4.56
CA SER A 188 11.77 14.21 -3.41
C SER A 188 11.83 15.69 -3.07
N ASP A 189 11.84 16.56 -4.08
CA ASP A 189 11.87 18.03 -3.89
C ASP A 189 10.57 18.58 -3.25
N ASN A 190 9.51 17.79 -3.23
CA ASN A 190 8.23 18.12 -2.62
C ASN A 190 8.12 17.64 -1.17
N LEU A 191 9.11 16.90 -0.66
CA LEU A 191 9.11 16.33 0.68
C LEU A 191 9.63 17.33 1.70
N GLN A 192 8.82 17.63 2.71
CA GLN A 192 9.24 18.20 3.97
C GLN A 192 9.39 17.08 4.99
N PHE A 193 10.62 16.86 5.45
CA PHE A 193 10.93 15.86 6.46
C PHE A 193 11.26 16.54 7.79
N LYS A 194 10.41 16.31 8.80
CA LYS A 194 10.61 16.87 10.14
C LYS A 194 10.88 15.77 11.14
N LEU A 195 11.84 16.00 12.02
CA LEU A 195 12.29 15.05 13.03
C LEU A 195 12.56 15.78 14.35
N GLY A 196 12.07 15.23 15.44
CA GLY A 196 12.28 15.81 16.77
C GLY A 196 11.42 15.15 17.83
N THR A 197 11.33 15.75 18.99
CA THR A 197 10.33 15.36 19.99
C THR A 197 8.95 15.83 19.53
N LYS A 198 7.90 15.09 19.86
CA LYS A 198 6.52 15.39 19.49
C LYS A 198 6.15 16.85 19.80
N ALA A 199 5.55 17.53 18.83
CA ALA A 199 5.22 18.97 18.84
C ALA A 199 6.42 19.93 18.82
N SER A 200 7.64 19.43 18.61
CA SER A 200 8.88 20.23 18.51
C SER A 200 9.79 19.68 17.42
N GLU A 201 9.19 19.15 16.36
CA GLU A 201 9.90 18.61 15.21
C GLU A 201 10.57 19.74 14.41
N VAL A 202 11.83 19.51 14.02
CA VAL A 202 12.63 20.43 13.21
C VAL A 202 12.73 19.92 11.77
N ASP A 203 12.67 20.81 10.82
CA ASP A 203 12.85 20.47 9.41
C ASP A 203 14.29 20.00 9.15
N ARG A 204 14.41 18.79 8.62
CA ARG A 204 15.66 18.12 8.25
C ARG A 204 15.69 17.71 6.78
N SER A 205 14.82 18.29 5.96
CA SER A 205 14.69 17.97 4.53
C SER A 205 16.00 18.14 3.76
N THR A 206 16.81 19.15 4.15
CA THR A 206 18.10 19.42 3.49
C THR A 206 19.18 18.38 3.80
N ASP A 207 19.04 17.65 4.90
CA ASP A 207 19.99 16.63 5.34
C ASP A 207 19.57 15.23 4.89
N LEU A 208 18.32 15.04 4.48
CA LEU A 208 17.77 13.76 4.08
C LEU A 208 18.42 13.28 2.76
N THR A 209 18.83 12.02 2.71
CA THR A 209 19.43 11.40 1.52
C THR A 209 18.53 10.32 0.90
N ASN A 210 17.84 9.56 1.71
CA ASN A 210 16.91 8.51 1.31
C ASN A 210 15.86 8.31 2.41
N LEU A 211 14.73 7.76 2.02
CA LEU A 211 13.61 7.46 2.90
C LEU A 211 12.95 6.17 2.43
N ASP A 212 12.77 5.22 3.34
CA ASP A 212 12.05 3.98 3.13
C ASP A 212 11.08 3.77 4.28
N PHE A 213 9.80 3.76 3.97
CA PHE A 213 8.71 3.45 4.90
C PHE A 213 8.01 2.18 4.45
N SER A 214 7.71 1.28 5.37
CA SER A 214 6.82 0.15 5.08
C SER A 214 5.87 -0.12 6.24
N PHE A 215 4.66 -0.55 5.88
CA PHE A 215 3.64 -1.02 6.81
C PHE A 215 3.03 -2.31 6.28
N SER A 216 3.01 -3.35 7.10
CA SER A 216 2.43 -4.65 6.77
C SER A 216 1.39 -5.05 7.83
N ASN A 217 0.24 -5.53 7.35
CA ASN A 217 -0.78 -6.13 8.19
C ASN A 217 -0.45 -7.57 8.59
N ASP A 218 0.61 -8.18 8.00
CA ASP A 218 0.99 -9.58 8.21
C ASP A 218 -0.23 -10.50 8.05
N ALA A 219 -0.97 -10.29 6.96
CA ALA A 219 -2.29 -10.86 6.76
C ALA A 219 -2.26 -12.40 6.73
N LEU A 220 -3.14 -13.00 7.52
CA LEU A 220 -3.25 -14.44 7.70
C LEU A 220 -4.01 -15.07 6.53
N GLY A 221 -3.29 -15.25 5.40
CA GLY A 221 -3.89 -15.77 4.18
C GLY A 221 -4.29 -17.24 4.25
N ASP A 222 -3.45 -18.10 4.84
CA ASP A 222 -3.67 -19.53 4.85
C ASP A 222 -4.80 -19.97 5.81
N GLU A 223 -5.10 -19.17 6.82
CA GLU A 223 -6.16 -19.44 7.78
C GLU A 223 -7.57 -19.10 7.23
N GLY A 224 -7.65 -18.42 6.10
CA GLY A 224 -8.91 -18.00 5.48
C GLY A 224 -9.63 -19.08 4.68
N TYR A 225 -9.07 -20.25 4.50
CA TYR A 225 -9.73 -21.36 3.78
C TYR A 225 -10.74 -22.10 4.66
N ARG A 226 -11.80 -22.61 4.06
CA ARG A 226 -12.90 -23.33 4.72
C ARG A 226 -13.14 -24.68 4.04
N PHE A 227 -13.78 -25.59 4.77
CA PHE A 227 -14.18 -26.92 4.26
C PHE A 227 -15.50 -26.87 3.46
N ASP A 228 -15.60 -25.91 2.51
CA ASP A 228 -16.80 -25.71 1.70
C ASP A 228 -16.67 -26.27 0.25
N GLY A 229 -15.50 -26.80 -0.07
CA GLY A 229 -15.28 -27.62 -1.27
C GLY A 229 -14.94 -26.85 -2.55
N ASP A 230 -14.87 -25.51 -2.54
CA ASP A 230 -14.52 -24.73 -3.74
C ASP A 230 -13.06 -24.28 -3.81
N GLY A 231 -12.29 -24.49 -2.73
CA GLY A 231 -10.86 -24.20 -2.67
C GLY A 231 -10.50 -22.70 -2.65
N TYR A 232 -11.49 -21.79 -2.58
CA TYR A 232 -11.24 -20.36 -2.47
C TYR A 232 -11.11 -19.90 -1.03
N ARG A 233 -10.25 -18.87 -0.80
CA ARG A 233 -10.18 -18.20 0.49
C ARG A 233 -11.46 -17.43 0.76
N ARG A 234 -11.99 -17.51 1.99
CA ARG A 234 -13.25 -16.87 2.41
C ARG A 234 -13.05 -15.62 3.25
N GLU A 235 -11.86 -15.42 3.79
CA GLU A 235 -11.53 -14.27 4.61
C GLU A 235 -10.04 -13.98 4.59
N CYS A 236 -9.66 -12.75 4.94
CA CYS A 236 -8.29 -12.33 5.12
C CYS A 236 -8.20 -11.52 6.42
N GLU A 237 -7.67 -12.13 7.47
CA GLU A 237 -7.56 -11.51 8.78
C GLU A 237 -6.23 -10.79 8.94
N ILE A 238 -6.23 -9.76 9.81
CA ILE A 238 -5.04 -9.03 10.20
C ILE A 238 -4.22 -9.89 11.18
N GLY A 239 -2.96 -10.09 10.88
CA GLY A 239 -1.98 -10.72 11.75
C GLY A 239 -1.26 -9.73 12.66
N LYS A 240 0.01 -10.00 12.93
CA LYS A 240 0.85 -9.10 13.71
C LYS A 240 1.39 -7.98 12.82
N ARG A 241 0.78 -6.80 12.91
CA ARG A 241 1.24 -5.62 12.16
C ARG A 241 2.70 -5.30 12.41
N LYS A 242 3.39 -4.93 11.34
CA LYS A 242 4.79 -4.51 11.35
C LYS A 242 4.90 -3.18 10.63
N MET A 243 5.67 -2.25 11.20
CA MET A 243 5.99 -1.00 10.56
C MET A 243 7.49 -0.76 10.67
N THR A 244 8.10 -0.32 9.59
CA THR A 244 9.51 0.09 9.57
C THR A 244 9.64 1.45 8.92
N LEU A 245 10.51 2.27 9.49
CA LEU A 245 10.94 3.51 8.87
C LEU A 245 12.46 3.54 8.91
N LYS A 246 13.09 3.72 7.75
CA LYS A 246 14.52 3.90 7.60
C LYS A 246 14.76 5.18 6.81
N PHE A 247 15.76 5.93 7.21
CA PHE A 247 16.14 7.14 6.49
C PHE A 247 17.62 7.46 6.66
N GLY A 248 18.19 8.06 5.64
CA GLY A 248 19.57 8.53 5.67
C GLY A 248 19.62 10.02 5.98
N LEU A 249 20.47 10.42 6.92
CA LEU A 249 20.77 11.82 7.21
C LEU A 249 22.25 12.10 6.99
N ARG A 250 22.58 13.23 6.38
CA ARG A 250 23.96 13.72 6.30
C ARG A 250 24.48 14.06 7.70
N LEU A 251 25.70 13.65 7.98
CA LEU A 251 26.36 14.00 9.24
C LEU A 251 26.67 15.49 9.24
N ALA A 252 26.17 16.20 10.25
CA ALA A 252 26.52 17.59 10.48
C ALA A 252 27.97 17.68 11.03
N HIS A 253 28.70 18.71 10.60
CA HIS A 253 30.13 18.84 10.86
C HIS A 253 30.52 18.87 12.36
N ASP A 254 29.59 19.28 13.22
CA ASP A 254 29.89 19.62 14.62
C ASP A 254 29.09 18.82 15.67
N SER A 255 28.28 17.82 15.27
CA SER A 255 27.49 17.07 16.27
C SER A 255 27.15 15.65 15.80
N ASP A 256 27.25 14.71 16.73
CA ASP A 256 26.78 13.35 16.60
C ASP A 256 25.43 13.16 17.32
N ALA A 257 24.53 14.14 17.17
CA ALA A 257 23.25 14.17 17.86
C ALA A 257 22.38 12.92 17.60
N GLU A 258 22.49 12.34 16.42
CA GLU A 258 21.71 11.14 16.07
C GLU A 258 22.22 9.89 16.80
N HIS A 259 23.53 9.82 17.05
CA HIS A 259 24.14 8.76 17.85
C HIS A 259 23.75 8.89 19.33
N ASP A 260 23.79 10.12 19.86
CA ASP A 260 23.36 10.39 21.24
C ASP A 260 21.88 10.04 21.46
N ARG A 261 21.00 10.29 20.49
CA ARG A 261 19.59 9.90 20.53
C ARG A 261 19.38 8.39 20.62
N LEU A 262 20.21 7.60 19.92
CA LEU A 262 20.17 6.14 20.03
C LEU A 262 20.47 5.68 21.46
N PHE A 263 21.55 6.18 22.06
CA PHE A 263 21.93 5.77 23.42
C PHE A 263 20.97 6.29 24.51
N ALA A 264 20.44 7.49 24.32
CA ALA A 264 19.46 8.06 25.23
C ALA A 264 18.08 7.43 25.12
N GLN A 265 17.82 6.59 24.08
CA GLN A 265 16.50 6.01 23.79
C GLN A 265 15.40 7.09 23.78
N THR A 266 15.70 8.25 23.21
CA THR A 266 14.79 9.38 23.16
C THR A 266 13.59 9.04 22.26
N ALA A 267 12.37 9.22 22.81
CA ALA A 267 11.16 9.13 21.99
C ALA A 267 11.10 10.30 21.01
N LEU A 268 10.97 9.99 19.74
CA LEU A 268 10.97 10.95 18.64
C LEU A 268 9.67 10.87 17.86
N SER A 269 9.38 11.93 17.13
CA SER A 269 8.30 12.04 16.15
C SER A 269 8.89 12.34 14.77
N VAL A 270 8.28 11.76 13.73
CA VAL A 270 8.61 12.02 12.33
C VAL A 270 7.36 12.46 11.59
N ILE A 271 7.51 13.50 10.79
CA ILE A 271 6.50 13.98 9.85
C ILE A 271 7.13 13.99 8.46
N MET A 272 6.50 13.27 7.54
CA MET A 272 6.85 13.22 6.12
C MET A 272 5.69 13.85 5.34
N ASP A 273 5.89 15.05 4.82
CA ASP A 273 4.85 15.82 4.13
C ASP A 273 5.27 16.10 2.69
N PHE A 274 4.62 15.42 1.75
CA PHE A 274 4.80 15.62 0.32
C PHE A 274 3.74 16.59 -0.18
N VAL A 275 4.15 17.81 -0.56
CA VAL A 275 3.25 18.86 -1.02
C VAL A 275 3.51 19.15 -2.51
N SER A 276 2.50 18.96 -3.34
CA SER A 276 2.58 19.26 -4.78
C SER A 276 2.58 20.76 -5.03
N PRO A 277 3.31 21.27 -6.04
CA PRO A 277 3.09 22.63 -6.52
C PRO A 277 1.77 22.78 -7.30
N VAL A 278 1.10 21.67 -7.63
CA VAL A 278 -0.19 21.67 -8.32
C VAL A 278 -1.31 21.67 -7.30
N MET A 279 -2.21 22.61 -7.43
CA MET A 279 -3.36 22.76 -6.55
C MET A 279 -4.50 21.82 -6.96
N VAL A 280 -5.31 21.39 -5.99
CA VAL A 280 -6.61 20.74 -6.21
C VAL A 280 -7.62 21.79 -6.67
N ASP A 281 -7.60 22.92 -5.97
CA ASP A 281 -8.34 24.13 -6.30
C ASP A 281 -7.41 25.35 -6.16
N GLU A 282 -7.94 26.58 -6.03
CA GLU A 282 -7.10 27.79 -5.88
C GLU A 282 -6.32 27.86 -4.56
N THR A 283 -6.70 27.07 -3.53
CA THR A 283 -6.19 27.22 -2.17
C THR A 283 -5.41 26.00 -1.68
N TYR A 284 -5.87 24.79 -2.00
CA TYR A 284 -5.37 23.56 -1.41
C TYR A 284 -4.52 22.75 -2.39
N PRO A 285 -3.24 22.48 -2.11
CA PRO A 285 -2.41 21.63 -2.94
C PRO A 285 -2.73 20.14 -2.75
N HIS A 286 -2.49 19.33 -3.78
CA HIS A 286 -2.39 17.90 -3.60
C HIS A 286 -1.27 17.57 -2.61
N SER A 287 -1.55 16.83 -1.56
CA SER A 287 -0.54 16.46 -0.55
C SER A 287 -0.74 15.06 0.01
N VAL A 288 0.37 14.52 0.54
CA VAL A 288 0.40 13.25 1.29
C VAL A 288 1.29 13.47 2.50
N LYS A 289 0.69 13.45 3.69
CA LYS A 289 1.37 13.63 4.97
C LYS A 289 1.31 12.34 5.77
N ILE A 290 2.47 11.83 6.19
CA ILE A 290 2.59 10.64 7.04
C ILE A 290 3.17 11.09 8.37
N GLU A 291 2.48 10.82 9.47
CA GLU A 291 2.87 11.20 10.82
C GLU A 291 3.09 9.95 11.66
N ILE A 292 4.28 9.85 12.25
CA ILE A 292 4.66 8.81 13.20
C ILE A 292 5.02 9.52 14.50
N PRO A 293 4.07 9.67 15.44
CA PRO A 293 4.22 10.52 16.60
C PRO A 293 5.16 9.96 17.67
N ASN A 294 5.45 8.66 17.61
CA ASN A 294 6.30 8.01 18.60
C ASN A 294 7.16 6.92 17.95
N LEU A 295 8.47 7.09 17.98
CA LEU A 295 9.45 6.12 17.50
C LEU A 295 10.75 6.22 18.29
N ALA A 296 11.53 5.15 18.31
CA ALA A 296 12.88 5.12 18.85
C ALA A 296 13.87 4.64 17.78
N TYR A 297 15.11 5.06 17.88
CA TYR A 297 16.18 4.55 17.02
C TYR A 297 16.59 3.15 17.47
N THR A 298 16.80 2.25 16.51
CA THR A 298 17.33 0.91 16.75
C THR A 298 18.77 0.77 16.25
N ALA A 299 19.14 1.52 15.24
CA ALA A 299 20.50 1.56 14.72
C ALA A 299 20.78 2.90 14.02
N THR A 300 22.04 3.36 14.09
CA THR A 300 22.54 4.57 13.42
C THR A 300 23.90 4.34 12.79
N PRO A 301 24.07 3.33 11.90
CA PRO A 301 25.35 3.07 11.29
C PRO A 301 25.82 4.27 10.46
N ILE A 302 27.11 4.56 10.55
CA ILE A 302 27.75 5.56 9.71
C ILE A 302 27.92 4.98 8.32
N LYS A 303 27.46 5.71 7.31
CA LYS A 303 27.61 5.34 5.90
C LYS A 303 28.38 6.41 5.16
N VAL A 304 29.27 5.95 4.29
CA VAL A 304 30.01 6.83 3.38
C VAL A 304 29.47 6.59 1.96
N ASP A 305 28.82 7.59 1.40
CA ASP A 305 28.36 7.56 0.02
C ASP A 305 29.16 8.58 -0.80
N GLY A 306 30.09 8.07 -1.61
CA GLY A 306 31.06 8.89 -2.34
C GLY A 306 31.95 9.69 -1.38
N LYS A 307 31.70 10.99 -1.29
CA LYS A 307 32.45 11.92 -0.40
C LYS A 307 31.59 12.45 0.78
N VAL A 308 30.35 11.99 0.88
CA VAL A 308 29.42 12.44 1.92
C VAL A 308 29.34 11.36 2.99
N VAL A 309 29.48 11.77 4.24
CA VAL A 309 29.29 10.91 5.40
C VAL A 309 27.90 11.19 5.97
N GLY A 310 27.19 10.15 6.33
CA GLY A 310 25.86 10.25 6.92
C GLY A 310 25.57 9.07 7.84
N HIS A 311 24.37 9.08 8.40
CA HIS A 311 23.81 7.97 9.15
C HIS A 311 22.69 7.33 8.36
N ASP A 312 22.67 5.99 8.26
CA ASP A 312 21.50 5.22 7.87
C ASP A 312 20.76 4.85 9.15
N ILE A 313 19.64 5.53 9.42
CA ILE A 313 18.92 5.39 10.67
C ILE A 313 17.81 4.36 10.49
N GLU A 314 17.79 3.37 11.37
CA GLU A 314 16.71 2.42 11.51
C GLU A 314 15.90 2.75 12.76
N THR A 315 14.58 2.65 12.65
CA THR A 315 13.67 3.02 13.73
C THR A 315 12.70 1.91 14.09
N LEU A 316 12.21 1.96 15.31
CA LEU A 316 11.09 1.16 15.79
C LEU A 316 9.93 2.13 16.11
N PRO A 317 8.91 2.21 15.24
CA PRO A 317 7.69 2.94 15.56
C PRO A 317 6.94 2.28 16.73
N MET A 318 6.40 3.12 17.60
CA MET A 318 5.74 2.71 18.83
C MET A 318 4.31 3.25 18.89
N TYR A 319 3.49 2.65 19.74
CA TYR A 319 2.12 3.10 19.98
C TYR A 319 2.11 4.49 20.64
N ASP A 320 1.23 5.35 20.16
CA ASP A 320 0.94 6.66 20.74
C ASP A 320 -0.49 6.69 21.28
N GLU A 321 -0.65 7.03 22.57
CA GLU A 321 -1.95 7.00 23.24
C GLU A 321 -2.91 8.09 22.71
N THR A 322 -2.39 9.21 22.22
CA THR A 322 -3.22 10.30 21.71
C THR A 322 -3.80 9.99 20.35
N LEU A 323 -3.00 9.32 19.50
CA LEU A 323 -3.41 8.86 18.17
C LEU A 323 -4.21 7.55 18.24
N GLU A 324 -4.13 6.82 19.36
CA GLU A 324 -4.60 5.43 19.49
C GLU A 324 -4.01 4.50 18.39
N GLY A 325 -2.77 4.78 18.00
CA GLY A 325 -2.09 4.10 16.90
C GLY A 325 -0.61 4.43 16.83
N ALA A 326 0.07 3.92 15.82
CA ALA A 326 1.48 4.19 15.60
C ALA A 326 1.75 5.11 14.39
N VAL A 327 0.76 5.31 13.53
CA VAL A 327 0.86 6.11 12.30
C VAL A 327 -0.49 6.68 11.90
N GLN A 328 -0.46 7.87 11.34
CA GLN A 328 -1.59 8.51 10.66
C GLN A 328 -1.13 9.01 9.30
N VAL A 329 -1.99 8.86 8.30
CA VAL A 329 -1.75 9.40 6.96
C VAL A 329 -2.89 10.35 6.61
N THR A 330 -2.54 11.56 6.19
CA THR A 330 -3.49 12.56 5.71
C THR A 330 -3.21 12.83 4.24
N VAL A 331 -4.22 12.75 3.40
CA VAL A 331 -4.12 13.02 1.97
C VAL A 331 -5.11 14.10 1.58
N VAL A 332 -4.66 15.07 0.78
CA VAL A 332 -5.54 16.07 0.18
C VAL A 332 -5.61 15.84 -1.33
N ASN A 333 -6.83 15.66 -1.84
CA ASN A 333 -7.12 15.50 -3.26
C ASN A 333 -8.56 15.94 -3.60
N ASP A 334 -8.99 15.72 -4.85
CA ASP A 334 -10.31 16.07 -5.40
C ASP A 334 -11.36 14.94 -5.30
N VAL A 335 -11.06 13.85 -4.60
CA VAL A 335 -12.01 12.75 -4.43
C VAL A 335 -13.01 13.10 -3.32
N PRO A 336 -14.34 13.08 -3.59
CA PRO A 336 -15.34 13.45 -2.61
C PRO A 336 -15.30 12.59 -1.34
N GLU A 337 -15.79 13.15 -0.23
CA GLU A 337 -16.05 12.39 1.00
C GLU A 337 -16.96 11.19 0.70
N ASP A 338 -16.92 10.18 1.56
CA ASP A 338 -17.69 8.93 1.42
C ASP A 338 -17.38 8.08 0.16
N THR A 339 -16.26 8.37 -0.54
CA THR A 339 -15.87 7.57 -1.70
C THR A 339 -14.97 6.40 -1.31
N TYR A 340 -13.93 6.66 -0.52
CA TYR A 340 -12.99 5.63 -0.08
C TYR A 340 -13.65 4.67 0.91
N LEU A 341 -13.53 3.38 0.63
CA LEU A 341 -14.10 2.29 1.44
C LEU A 341 -15.64 2.30 1.58
N ALA A 342 -16.35 3.13 0.83
CA ALA A 342 -17.79 2.97 0.70
C ALA A 342 -18.12 1.55 0.21
N ALA A 343 -19.22 0.98 0.66
CA ALA A 343 -19.63 -0.32 0.14
C ALA A 343 -20.11 -0.19 -1.32
N SER A 344 -19.64 -1.08 -2.19
CA SER A 344 -20.20 -1.21 -3.54
C SER A 344 -21.61 -1.78 -3.44
N VAL A 345 -22.54 -1.19 -4.15
CA VAL A 345 -23.99 -1.53 -4.12
C VAL A 345 -24.34 -2.50 -5.24
#